data_b3500aaec145289aabd46626486c9f04
#
_entry.id   b3500aaec145289aabd46626486c9f04
#
_cell.length_a   1.000
_cell.length_b   1.000
_cell.length_c   1.000
_cell.angle_alpha   90.00
_cell.angle_beta   90.00
_cell.angle_gamma   90.00
#
_symmetry.space_group_name_H-M   'P 1'
#
loop_
_entity.id
_entity.type
_entity.pdbx_description
1 polymer ?
#
loop_
_entity_poly.entity_id
_entity_poly.type
_entity_poly.pdbx_seq_one_letter_code
_entity_poly.pdbx_strand_id
1 'polypeptide(L)'
;AKEIAYKDQLDKDYKAYHTKESDELSKLIAAARRDKNTKAVDSLQNLPVWKKFEADEKAFFTNAEKTTLALIAKHKATWWGPFFMMTNFSYFTAEQKPLYDQFSDVAKKSYYGQILDKDLNPKSLIGTSIANFSLKDKDGKAYSAKDIVAGKKYILVDFWASWCGPCRKEIPNLKTAYAEYAPKGFEILSVSIDKDEKAWQKALGQ
;
A
#
# COMPACT_ATOMS: atom_id res chain seq x y z
N ALA A 1 -14.91 -15.78 -18.33
CA ALA A 1 -16.26 -15.96 -17.93
C ALA A 1 -16.40 -16.93 -16.75
N LYS A 2 -16.19 -18.27 -16.87
CA LYS A 2 -16.33 -19.21 -15.74
C LYS A 2 -15.31 -18.96 -14.62
N GLU A 3 -14.10 -18.58 -14.97
CA GLU A 3 -12.98 -18.35 -14.04
C GLU A 3 -13.19 -17.15 -13.12
N ILE A 4 -14.03 -16.20 -13.50
CA ILE A 4 -14.32 -14.99 -12.71
C ILE A 4 -15.71 -15.00 -12.06
N ALA A 5 -16.49 -16.07 -12.25
CA ALA A 5 -17.86 -16.18 -11.72
C ALA A 5 -17.92 -16.15 -10.18
N TYR A 6 -16.81 -16.48 -9.49
CA TYR A 6 -16.72 -16.37 -8.04
C TYR A 6 -16.93 -14.93 -7.54
N LYS A 7 -16.66 -13.92 -8.37
CA LYS A 7 -16.86 -12.50 -8.00
C LYS A 7 -18.32 -12.16 -7.76
N ASP A 8 -19.23 -12.78 -8.51
CA ASP A 8 -20.67 -12.57 -8.32
C ASP A 8 -21.14 -13.11 -6.96
N GLN A 9 -20.54 -14.21 -6.50
CA GLN A 9 -20.83 -14.75 -5.16
C GLN A 9 -20.22 -13.87 -4.08
N LEU A 10 -18.97 -13.44 -4.21
CA LEU A 10 -18.34 -12.52 -3.26
C LEU A 10 -19.09 -11.18 -3.17
N ASP A 11 -19.60 -10.66 -4.28
CA ASP A 11 -20.41 -9.44 -4.28
C ASP A 11 -21.74 -9.61 -3.52
N LYS A 12 -22.39 -10.75 -3.67
CA LYS A 12 -23.58 -11.09 -2.90
C LYS A 12 -23.27 -11.23 -1.40
N ASP A 13 -22.20 -11.93 -1.06
CA ASP A 13 -21.78 -12.14 0.32
C ASP A 13 -21.38 -10.80 0.98
N TYR A 14 -20.69 -9.93 0.24
CA TYR A 14 -20.34 -8.57 0.69
C TYR A 14 -21.58 -7.74 0.99
N LYS A 15 -22.56 -7.73 0.09
CA LYS A 15 -23.80 -7.00 0.27
C LYS A 15 -24.66 -7.56 1.41
N ALA A 16 -24.54 -8.85 1.71
CA ALA A 16 -25.37 -9.51 2.71
C ALA A 16 -25.08 -9.05 4.15
N TYR A 17 -23.83 -8.71 4.48
CA TYR A 17 -23.51 -8.21 5.83
C TYR A 17 -23.56 -6.69 5.95
N HIS A 18 -23.62 -5.95 4.83
CA HIS A 18 -23.88 -4.51 4.81
C HIS A 18 -25.38 -4.26 4.93
N THR A 19 -25.84 -4.07 6.15
CA THR A 19 -27.24 -3.71 6.43
C THR A 19 -27.37 -2.20 6.56
N LYS A 20 -28.60 -1.69 6.40
CA LYS A 20 -28.89 -0.27 6.62
C LYS A 20 -28.45 0.19 8.01
N GLU A 21 -28.66 -0.64 9.03
CA GLU A 21 -28.29 -0.33 10.41
C GLU A 21 -26.76 -0.29 10.60
N SER A 22 -26.01 -1.25 10.02
CA SER A 22 -24.54 -1.23 10.09
C SER A 22 -23.94 -0.03 9.35
N ASP A 23 -24.52 0.35 8.20
CA ASP A 23 -24.07 1.50 7.41
C ASP A 23 -24.33 2.82 8.15
N GLU A 24 -25.48 2.95 8.85
CA GLU A 24 -25.77 4.12 9.68
C GLU A 24 -24.82 4.20 10.88
N LEU A 25 -24.56 3.08 11.57
CA LEU A 25 -23.58 3.01 12.66
C LEU A 25 -22.18 3.38 12.18
N SER A 26 -21.76 2.89 11.01
CA SER A 26 -20.46 3.21 10.41
C SER A 26 -20.29 4.73 10.22
N LYS A 27 -21.35 5.43 9.77
CA LYS A 27 -21.35 6.89 9.63
C LYS A 27 -21.22 7.60 10.97
N LEU A 28 -21.95 7.12 11.99
CA LEU A 28 -21.89 7.69 13.35
C LEU A 28 -20.52 7.49 13.98
N ILE A 29 -19.93 6.31 13.85
CA ILE A 29 -18.56 6.02 14.33
C ILE A 29 -17.54 6.92 13.61
N ALA A 30 -17.68 7.08 12.29
CA ALA A 30 -16.79 7.95 11.51
C ALA A 30 -16.93 9.43 11.96
N ALA A 31 -18.13 9.91 12.28
CA ALA A 31 -18.34 11.24 12.82
C ALA A 31 -17.68 11.39 14.21
N ALA A 32 -17.93 10.46 15.13
CA ALA A 32 -17.33 10.47 16.46
C ALA A 32 -15.79 10.46 16.43
N ARG A 33 -15.19 9.71 15.46
CA ARG A 33 -13.73 9.71 15.25
C ARG A 33 -13.21 11.06 14.78
N ARG A 34 -13.92 11.74 13.85
CA ARG A 34 -13.56 13.11 13.41
C ARG A 34 -13.59 14.10 14.57
N ASP A 35 -14.59 13.98 15.44
CA ASP A 35 -14.77 14.84 16.62
C ASP A 35 -13.85 14.43 17.80
N LYS A 36 -12.99 13.41 17.61
CA LYS A 36 -12.11 12.85 18.64
C LYS A 36 -12.85 12.37 19.90
N ASN A 37 -14.13 12.02 19.77
CA ASN A 37 -14.97 11.54 20.87
C ASN A 37 -14.80 10.01 21.04
N THR A 38 -13.74 9.60 21.75
CA THR A 38 -13.41 8.18 21.97
C THR A 38 -14.51 7.44 22.72
N LYS A 39 -15.16 8.07 23.70
CA LYS A 39 -16.27 7.46 24.48
C LYS A 39 -17.46 7.11 23.58
N ALA A 40 -17.81 8.00 22.65
CA ALA A 40 -18.88 7.71 21.69
C ALA A 40 -18.50 6.58 20.73
N VAL A 41 -17.24 6.55 20.26
CA VAL A 41 -16.72 5.45 19.43
C VAL A 41 -16.85 4.12 20.15
N ASP A 42 -16.37 4.02 21.40
CA ASP A 42 -16.42 2.81 22.21
C ASP A 42 -17.87 2.34 22.45
N SER A 43 -18.77 3.27 22.79
CA SER A 43 -20.20 2.98 22.98
C SER A 43 -20.85 2.40 21.71
N LEU A 44 -20.62 3.03 20.55
CA LEU A 44 -21.20 2.60 19.28
C LEU A 44 -20.65 1.25 18.83
N GLN A 45 -19.34 1.03 19.00
CA GLN A 45 -18.68 -0.25 18.64
C GLN A 45 -19.07 -1.40 19.58
N ASN A 46 -19.57 -1.11 20.78
CA ASN A 46 -20.08 -2.13 21.69
C ASN A 46 -21.52 -2.56 21.42
N LEU A 47 -22.23 -1.92 20.51
CA LEU A 47 -23.60 -2.32 20.14
C LEU A 47 -23.61 -3.72 19.49
N PRO A 48 -24.61 -4.56 19.79
CA PRO A 48 -24.72 -5.90 19.23
C PRO A 48 -24.70 -5.92 17.69
N VAL A 49 -25.35 -4.94 17.05
CA VAL A 49 -25.37 -4.80 15.58
C VAL A 49 -23.97 -4.58 15.03
N TRP A 50 -23.16 -3.73 15.69
CA TRP A 50 -21.78 -3.48 15.25
C TRP A 50 -20.89 -4.71 15.44
N LYS A 51 -20.97 -5.37 16.58
CA LYS A 51 -20.22 -6.61 16.83
C LYS A 51 -20.57 -7.72 15.83
N LYS A 52 -21.84 -7.81 15.46
CA LYS A 52 -22.27 -8.74 14.42
C LYS A 52 -21.65 -8.36 13.07
N PHE A 53 -21.73 -7.08 12.69
CA PHE A 53 -21.11 -6.58 11.46
C PHE A 53 -19.62 -6.89 11.40
N GLU A 54 -18.85 -6.62 12.45
CA GLU A 54 -17.41 -6.93 12.52
C GLU A 54 -17.13 -8.45 12.39
N ALA A 55 -17.96 -9.28 12.99
CA ALA A 55 -17.84 -10.73 12.89
C ALA A 55 -18.12 -11.23 11.46
N ASP A 56 -19.19 -10.72 10.84
CA ASP A 56 -19.58 -11.05 9.47
C ASP A 56 -18.54 -10.55 8.45
N GLU A 57 -18.02 -9.33 8.64
CA GLU A 57 -16.94 -8.76 7.83
C GLU A 57 -15.68 -9.63 7.89
N LYS A 58 -15.27 -10.01 9.10
CA LYS A 58 -14.12 -10.89 9.30
C LYS A 58 -14.33 -12.24 8.61
N ALA A 59 -15.52 -12.83 8.75
CA ALA A 59 -15.86 -14.09 8.10
C ALA A 59 -15.83 -13.96 6.56
N PHE A 60 -16.36 -12.87 6.03
CA PHE A 60 -16.31 -12.55 4.61
C PHE A 60 -14.87 -12.49 4.09
N PHE A 61 -13.99 -11.67 4.70
CA PHE A 61 -12.61 -11.53 4.26
C PHE A 61 -11.83 -12.85 4.37
N THR A 62 -12.05 -13.64 5.43
CA THR A 62 -11.46 -14.98 5.58
C THR A 62 -11.89 -15.92 4.44
N ASN A 63 -13.19 -15.90 4.06
CA ASN A 63 -13.69 -16.71 2.95
C ASN A 63 -13.17 -16.23 1.59
N ALA A 64 -13.10 -14.92 1.38
CA ALA A 64 -12.56 -14.31 0.16
C ALA A 64 -11.07 -14.67 -0.03
N GLU A 65 -10.26 -14.60 1.02
CA GLU A 65 -8.87 -15.03 1.01
C GLU A 65 -8.74 -16.51 0.67
N LYS A 66 -9.50 -17.37 1.36
CA LYS A 66 -9.51 -18.82 1.09
C LYS A 66 -9.89 -19.13 -0.36
N THR A 67 -10.90 -18.43 -0.88
CA THR A 67 -11.33 -18.58 -2.28
C THR A 67 -10.24 -18.16 -3.25
N THR A 68 -9.58 -17.04 -2.98
CA THR A 68 -8.47 -16.54 -3.78
C THR A 68 -7.30 -17.53 -3.81
N LEU A 69 -6.88 -18.03 -2.65
CA LEU A 69 -5.80 -19.03 -2.56
C LEU A 69 -6.14 -20.32 -3.30
N ALA A 70 -7.38 -20.78 -3.19
CA ALA A 70 -7.85 -21.97 -3.93
C ALA A 70 -7.84 -21.76 -5.45
N LEU A 71 -8.22 -20.57 -5.93
CA LEU A 71 -8.16 -20.22 -7.35
C LEU A 71 -6.72 -20.17 -7.86
N ILE A 72 -5.83 -19.55 -7.12
CA ILE A 72 -4.39 -19.49 -7.45
C ILE A 72 -3.83 -20.90 -7.57
N ALA A 73 -4.08 -21.77 -6.57
CA ALA A 73 -3.62 -23.14 -6.57
C ALA A 73 -4.21 -23.99 -7.72
N LYS A 74 -5.51 -23.83 -8.01
CA LYS A 74 -6.21 -24.50 -9.11
C LYS A 74 -5.61 -24.15 -10.47
N HIS A 75 -5.18 -22.91 -10.66
CA HIS A 75 -4.71 -22.38 -11.93
C HIS A 75 -3.18 -22.21 -12.01
N LYS A 76 -2.44 -22.89 -11.14
CA LYS A 76 -0.97 -22.78 -11.07
C LYS A 76 -0.21 -23.11 -12.36
N ALA A 77 -0.83 -23.83 -13.29
CA ALA A 77 -0.22 -24.22 -14.57
C ALA A 77 -0.57 -23.29 -15.74
N THR A 78 -1.40 -22.26 -15.50
CA THR A 78 -1.87 -21.35 -16.55
C THR A 78 -1.69 -19.90 -16.14
N TRP A 79 -1.82 -18.98 -17.08
CA TRP A 79 -1.74 -17.53 -16.83
C TRP A 79 -2.81 -17.00 -15.85
N TRP A 80 -3.89 -17.75 -15.63
CA TRP A 80 -4.92 -17.41 -14.67
C TRP A 80 -4.41 -17.38 -13.22
N GLY A 81 -3.47 -18.24 -12.84
CA GLY A 81 -2.91 -18.25 -11.49
C GLY A 81 -2.21 -16.93 -11.16
N PRO A 82 -1.20 -16.49 -11.95
CA PRO A 82 -0.60 -15.18 -11.81
C PRO A 82 -1.60 -14.02 -11.88
N PHE A 83 -2.61 -14.09 -12.76
CA PHE A 83 -3.66 -13.08 -12.84
C PHE A 83 -4.46 -12.96 -11.55
N PHE A 84 -4.92 -14.08 -10.97
CA PHE A 84 -5.62 -14.04 -9.69
C PHE A 84 -4.76 -13.52 -8.57
N MET A 85 -3.48 -13.90 -8.53
CA MET A 85 -2.55 -13.38 -7.55
C MET A 85 -2.43 -11.85 -7.69
N MET A 86 -2.21 -11.33 -8.88
CA MET A 86 -2.04 -9.90 -9.13
C MET A 86 -3.32 -9.08 -8.84
N THR A 87 -4.51 -9.63 -9.10
CA THR A 87 -5.77 -8.90 -8.93
C THR A 87 -6.34 -8.96 -7.52
N ASN A 88 -5.81 -9.80 -6.64
CA ASN A 88 -6.32 -9.99 -5.28
C ASN A 88 -5.33 -9.55 -4.19
N PHE A 89 -4.08 -9.27 -4.52
CA PHE A 89 -3.10 -8.67 -3.61
C PHE A 89 -2.78 -7.25 -4.06
N SER A 90 -2.83 -6.31 -3.13
CA SER A 90 -2.55 -4.90 -3.41
C SER A 90 -1.06 -4.58 -3.53
N TYR A 91 -0.21 -5.40 -2.93
CA TYR A 91 1.26 -5.32 -2.96
C TYR A 91 1.86 -6.70 -2.68
N PHE A 92 3.12 -6.87 -3.04
CA PHE A 92 3.83 -8.13 -2.90
C PHE A 92 5.02 -7.97 -1.96
N THR A 93 5.14 -8.92 -1.02
CA THR A 93 6.25 -9.04 -0.09
C THR A 93 6.84 -10.45 -0.20
N ALA A 94 7.88 -10.73 0.57
CA ALA A 94 8.42 -12.09 0.66
C ALA A 94 7.39 -13.15 1.10
N GLU A 95 6.31 -12.73 1.77
CA GLU A 95 5.25 -13.64 2.22
C GLU A 95 4.45 -14.27 1.08
N GLN A 96 4.28 -13.55 -0.05
CA GLN A 96 3.57 -14.05 -1.22
C GLN A 96 4.45 -14.87 -2.16
N LYS A 97 5.78 -14.85 -1.96
CA LYS A 97 6.72 -15.58 -2.82
C LYS A 97 6.41 -17.09 -2.90
N PRO A 98 6.06 -17.82 -1.82
CA PRO A 98 5.70 -19.24 -1.92
C PRO A 98 4.48 -19.51 -2.82
N LEU A 99 3.54 -18.56 -2.94
CA LEU A 99 2.42 -18.67 -3.89
C LEU A 99 2.90 -18.57 -5.34
N TYR A 100 3.82 -17.68 -5.62
CA TYR A 100 4.42 -17.51 -6.94
C TYR A 100 5.30 -18.72 -7.31
N ASP A 101 6.08 -19.22 -6.37
CA ASP A 101 7.04 -20.31 -6.61
C ASP A 101 6.35 -21.61 -7.08
N GLN A 102 5.10 -21.86 -6.68
CA GLN A 102 4.32 -23.02 -7.12
C GLN A 102 3.84 -22.96 -8.58
N PHE A 103 3.92 -21.80 -9.25
CA PHE A 103 3.51 -21.69 -10.64
C PHE A 103 4.43 -22.45 -11.57
N SER A 104 3.84 -23.09 -12.60
CA SER A 104 4.60 -23.72 -13.68
C SER A 104 5.40 -22.69 -14.48
N ASP A 105 6.41 -23.15 -15.22
CA ASP A 105 7.19 -22.28 -16.11
C ASP A 105 6.31 -21.56 -17.15
N VAL A 106 5.26 -22.23 -17.65
CA VAL A 106 4.30 -21.64 -18.58
C VAL A 106 3.57 -20.46 -17.92
N ALA A 107 3.11 -20.65 -16.69
CA ALA A 107 2.44 -19.59 -15.93
C ALA A 107 3.38 -18.43 -15.60
N LYS A 108 4.62 -18.72 -15.16
CA LYS A 108 5.66 -17.72 -14.87
C LYS A 108 6.08 -16.92 -16.10
N LYS A 109 6.14 -17.54 -17.27
CA LYS A 109 6.45 -16.88 -18.56
C LYS A 109 5.28 -16.09 -19.15
N SER A 110 4.08 -16.23 -18.61
CA SER A 110 2.92 -15.42 -19.02
C SER A 110 3.14 -13.92 -18.70
N TYR A 111 2.34 -13.05 -19.34
CA TYR A 111 2.39 -11.60 -19.08
C TYR A 111 2.29 -11.26 -17.58
N TYR A 112 1.29 -11.81 -16.90
CA TYR A 112 1.10 -11.58 -15.46
C TYR A 112 2.16 -12.25 -14.60
N GLY A 113 2.65 -13.42 -15.00
CA GLY A 113 3.76 -14.10 -14.32
C GLY A 113 5.05 -13.29 -14.34
N GLN A 114 5.36 -12.64 -15.46
CA GLN A 114 6.56 -11.78 -15.59
C GLN A 114 6.44 -10.47 -14.79
N ILE A 115 5.22 -9.91 -14.62
CA ILE A 115 5.00 -8.75 -13.75
C ILE A 115 5.25 -9.15 -12.29
N LEU A 116 4.63 -10.26 -11.84
CA LEU A 116 4.84 -10.78 -10.48
C LEU A 116 6.30 -11.12 -10.19
N ASP A 117 7.03 -11.66 -11.17
CA ASP A 117 8.45 -11.96 -11.01
C ASP A 117 9.28 -10.72 -10.69
N LYS A 118 8.99 -9.61 -11.38
CA LYS A 118 9.69 -8.34 -11.14
C LYS A 118 9.41 -7.77 -9.75
N ASP A 119 8.17 -7.93 -9.27
CA ASP A 119 7.75 -7.39 -7.98
C ASP A 119 8.24 -8.26 -6.81
N LEU A 120 8.22 -9.60 -6.99
CA LEU A 120 8.63 -10.56 -5.95
C LEU A 120 10.14 -10.85 -5.93
N ASN A 121 10.82 -10.68 -7.06
CA ASN A 121 12.25 -10.90 -7.23
C ASN A 121 12.93 -9.63 -7.77
N PRO A 122 12.81 -8.47 -7.10
CA PRO A 122 13.42 -7.24 -7.57
C PRO A 122 14.94 -7.41 -7.65
N LYS A 123 15.52 -6.92 -8.73
CA LYS A 123 16.98 -6.92 -8.84
C LYS A 123 17.57 -6.08 -7.73
N SER A 124 18.50 -6.63 -6.97
CA SER A 124 19.24 -5.87 -5.97
C SER A 124 20.00 -4.72 -6.67
N LEU A 125 19.84 -3.52 -6.15
CA LEU A 125 20.59 -2.35 -6.56
C LEU A 125 21.82 -2.09 -5.68
N ILE A 126 22.07 -2.98 -4.71
CA ILE A 126 23.26 -2.88 -3.83
C ILE A 126 24.52 -2.94 -4.67
N GLY A 127 25.40 -1.96 -4.48
CA GLY A 127 26.65 -1.84 -5.23
C GLY A 127 26.49 -1.22 -6.64
N THR A 128 25.29 -0.79 -7.02
CA THR A 128 25.07 -0.04 -8.26
C THR A 128 25.13 1.47 -8.00
N SER A 129 25.40 2.24 -9.05
CA SER A 129 25.31 3.69 -8.98
C SER A 129 23.87 4.15 -8.88
N ILE A 130 23.64 5.27 -8.18
CA ILE A 130 22.33 5.93 -8.15
C ILE A 130 21.91 6.30 -9.59
N ALA A 131 20.63 6.09 -9.90
CA ALA A 131 20.08 6.45 -11.20
C ALA A 131 20.22 7.96 -11.45
N ASN A 132 20.49 8.34 -12.69
CA ASN A 132 20.47 9.75 -13.09
C ASN A 132 19.03 10.28 -13.03
N PHE A 133 18.87 11.44 -12.38
CA PHE A 133 17.62 12.18 -12.36
C PHE A 133 17.91 13.69 -12.34
N SER A 134 16.91 14.48 -12.69
CA SER A 134 16.86 15.91 -12.45
C SER A 134 15.49 16.25 -11.88
N LEU A 135 15.45 16.75 -10.65
CA LEU A 135 14.23 17.10 -9.92
C LEU A 135 14.29 18.59 -9.55
N LYS A 136 13.13 19.24 -9.55
CA LYS A 136 13.01 20.64 -9.12
C LYS A 136 12.53 20.70 -7.67
N ASP A 137 13.10 21.64 -6.92
CA ASP A 137 12.60 22.01 -5.59
C ASP A 137 11.35 22.91 -5.68
N LYS A 138 10.83 23.31 -4.52
CA LYS A 138 9.65 24.19 -4.39
C LYS A 138 9.83 25.57 -5.05
N ASP A 139 11.07 26.00 -5.29
CA ASP A 139 11.42 27.29 -5.88
C ASP A 139 11.78 27.14 -7.37
N GLY A 140 11.61 25.93 -7.93
CA GLY A 140 11.87 25.61 -9.34
C GLY A 140 13.34 25.36 -9.68
N LYS A 141 14.24 25.37 -8.69
CA LYS A 141 15.67 25.09 -8.91
C LYS A 141 15.85 23.58 -9.14
N ALA A 142 16.55 23.22 -10.21
CA ALA A 142 16.84 21.86 -10.58
C ALA A 142 18.06 21.32 -9.82
N TYR A 143 17.97 20.06 -9.38
CA TYR A 143 19.04 19.30 -8.76
C TYR A 143 19.19 17.96 -9.47
N SER A 144 20.42 17.59 -9.78
CA SER A 144 20.76 16.26 -10.30
C SER A 144 21.13 15.29 -9.18
N ALA A 145 21.19 14.00 -9.50
CA ALA A 145 21.71 13.00 -8.58
C ALA A 145 23.12 13.37 -8.07
N LYS A 146 23.99 13.90 -8.95
CA LYS A 146 25.34 14.34 -8.60
C LYS A 146 25.34 15.43 -7.53
N ASP A 147 24.45 16.43 -7.65
CA ASP A 147 24.39 17.54 -6.71
C ASP A 147 24.00 17.05 -5.30
N ILE A 148 23.11 16.08 -5.25
CA ILE A 148 22.57 15.55 -3.99
C ILE A 148 23.57 14.65 -3.27
N VAL A 149 24.33 13.82 -4.00
CA VAL A 149 25.30 12.90 -3.39
C VAL A 149 26.61 13.58 -3.01
N ALA A 150 26.89 14.78 -3.54
CA ALA A 150 28.17 15.46 -3.35
C ALA A 150 28.49 15.68 -1.85
N GLY A 151 29.61 15.12 -1.39
CA GLY A 151 30.10 15.26 -0.02
C GLY A 151 29.29 14.50 1.04
N LYS A 152 28.32 13.66 0.65
CA LYS A 152 27.52 12.88 1.58
C LYS A 152 28.01 11.44 1.67
N LYS A 153 27.98 10.88 2.90
CA LYS A 153 28.30 9.46 3.15
C LYS A 153 27.09 8.57 2.98
N TYR A 154 25.91 9.06 3.40
CA TYR A 154 24.63 8.35 3.36
C TYR A 154 23.53 9.28 2.94
N ILE A 155 22.62 8.79 2.10
CA ILE A 155 21.43 9.50 1.69
C ILE A 155 20.22 8.60 1.88
N LEU A 156 19.25 9.07 2.65
CA LEU A 156 17.91 8.48 2.73
C LEU A 156 17.06 9.11 1.63
N VAL A 157 16.51 8.30 0.74
CA VAL A 157 15.50 8.76 -0.23
C VAL A 157 14.11 8.40 0.31
N ASP A 158 13.34 9.44 0.65
CA ASP A 158 11.98 9.32 1.16
C ASP A 158 10.97 9.70 0.09
N PHE A 159 10.12 8.77 -0.33
CA PHE A 159 9.02 9.04 -1.25
C PHE A 159 7.75 9.31 -0.47
N TRP A 160 7.19 10.50 -0.65
CA TRP A 160 6.02 10.95 0.09
C TRP A 160 4.99 11.68 -0.78
N ALA A 161 3.83 12.02 -0.21
CA ALA A 161 2.86 12.89 -0.84
C ALA A 161 2.05 13.69 0.19
N SER A 162 1.47 14.80 -0.23
CA SER A 162 0.62 15.65 0.62
C SER A 162 -0.59 14.91 1.20
N TRP A 163 -1.13 13.96 0.45
CA TRP A 163 -2.25 13.10 0.84
C TRP A 163 -1.84 11.84 1.61
N CYS A 164 -0.53 11.55 1.71
CA CYS A 164 -0.02 10.37 2.42
C CYS A 164 0.02 10.63 3.94
N GLY A 165 -1.04 10.28 4.65
CA GLY A 165 -1.13 10.45 6.10
C GLY A 165 -0.02 9.75 6.89
N PRO A 166 0.30 8.47 6.63
CA PRO A 166 1.42 7.77 7.27
C PRO A 166 2.76 8.45 7.00
N CYS A 167 3.06 8.85 5.76
CA CYS A 167 4.31 9.55 5.41
C CYS A 167 4.47 10.84 6.24
N ARG A 168 3.40 11.61 6.37
CA ARG A 168 3.41 12.86 7.15
C ARG A 168 3.61 12.64 8.65
N LYS A 169 3.17 11.51 9.17
CA LYS A 169 3.41 11.12 10.58
C LYS A 169 4.86 10.76 10.84
N GLU A 170 5.60 10.35 9.80
CA GLU A 170 7.03 10.01 9.90
C GLU A 170 7.94 11.24 9.88
N ILE A 171 7.48 12.40 9.38
CA ILE A 171 8.28 13.64 9.30
C ILE A 171 8.99 14.01 10.62
N PRO A 172 8.38 13.93 11.81
CA PRO A 172 9.08 14.24 13.06
C PRO A 172 10.28 13.33 13.31
N ASN A 173 10.18 12.03 13.01
CA ASN A 173 11.26 11.07 13.14
C ASN A 173 12.39 11.38 12.16
N LEU A 174 12.05 11.70 10.91
CA LEU A 174 13.03 12.13 9.89
C LEU A 174 13.76 13.40 10.32
N LYS A 175 13.07 14.39 10.86
CA LYS A 175 13.69 15.63 11.39
C LYS A 175 14.67 15.33 12.54
N THR A 176 14.29 14.43 13.45
CA THR A 176 15.15 14.02 14.56
C THR A 176 16.40 13.30 14.05
N ALA A 177 16.25 12.36 13.14
CA ALA A 177 17.38 11.65 12.54
C ALA A 177 18.29 12.62 11.76
N TYR A 178 17.72 13.56 11.01
CA TYR A 178 18.48 14.56 10.28
C TYR A 178 19.32 15.44 11.22
N ALA A 179 18.71 15.93 12.31
CA ALA A 179 19.43 16.75 13.29
C ALA A 179 20.62 16.03 13.92
N GLU A 180 20.50 14.71 14.16
CA GLU A 180 21.57 13.90 14.75
C GLU A 180 22.67 13.54 13.76
N TYR A 181 22.31 13.18 12.53
CA TYR A 181 23.26 12.54 11.59
C TYR A 181 23.75 13.44 10.47
N ALA A 182 23.11 14.57 10.19
CA ALA A 182 23.57 15.49 9.14
C ALA A 182 25.03 15.95 9.34
N PRO A 183 25.50 16.31 10.56
CA PRO A 183 26.90 16.64 10.80
C PRO A 183 27.88 15.50 10.53
N LYS A 184 27.37 14.25 10.49
CA LYS A 184 28.16 13.03 10.24
C LYS A 184 28.18 12.64 8.74
N GLY A 185 27.59 13.48 7.86
CA GLY A 185 27.55 13.28 6.42
C GLY A 185 26.29 12.56 5.92
N PHE A 186 25.21 12.58 6.70
CA PHE A 186 23.89 12.08 6.32
C PHE A 186 23.05 13.17 5.65
N GLU A 187 22.25 12.79 4.66
CA GLU A 187 21.29 13.66 3.99
C GLU A 187 19.95 12.95 3.80
N ILE A 188 18.86 13.72 3.75
CA ILE A 188 17.53 13.21 3.40
C ILE A 188 17.07 13.90 2.12
N LEU A 189 16.79 13.11 1.09
CA LEU A 189 16.15 13.54 -0.13
C LEU A 189 14.67 13.14 -0.10
N SER A 190 13.78 14.06 0.26
CA SER A 190 12.34 13.82 0.21
C SER A 190 11.81 14.14 -1.19
N VAL A 191 11.30 13.10 -1.88
CA VAL A 191 10.76 13.18 -3.24
C VAL A 191 9.25 13.08 -3.18
N SER A 192 8.57 14.17 -3.58
CA SER A 192 7.10 14.13 -3.68
C SER A 192 6.66 13.38 -4.94
N ILE A 193 5.62 12.55 -4.78
CA ILE A 193 4.89 11.90 -5.87
C ILE A 193 3.51 12.57 -6.12
N ASP A 194 3.31 13.79 -5.59
CA ASP A 194 2.10 14.56 -5.84
C ASP A 194 1.94 14.90 -7.32
N LYS A 195 0.71 14.82 -7.81
CA LYS A 195 0.32 15.34 -9.13
C LYS A 195 -0.16 16.77 -9.06
N ASP A 196 -0.58 17.22 -7.87
CA ASP A 196 -1.03 18.60 -7.60
C ASP A 196 0.07 19.36 -6.87
N GLU A 197 0.74 20.23 -7.62
CA GLU A 197 1.83 21.06 -7.10
C GLU A 197 1.38 21.99 -5.97
N LYS A 198 0.14 22.52 -6.04
CA LYS A 198 -0.39 23.41 -4.99
C LYS A 198 -0.61 22.66 -3.68
N ALA A 199 -1.13 21.43 -3.76
CA ALA A 199 -1.29 20.57 -2.59
C ALA A 199 0.06 20.21 -1.97
N TRP A 200 1.06 19.88 -2.78
CA TRP A 200 2.43 19.66 -2.34
C TRP A 200 3.03 20.86 -1.63
N GLN A 201 3.01 22.05 -2.27
CA GLN A 201 3.54 23.29 -1.68
C GLN A 201 2.86 23.62 -0.36
N LYS A 202 1.53 23.48 -0.28
CA LYS A 202 0.79 23.68 0.98
C LYS A 202 1.25 22.69 2.08
N ALA A 203 1.53 21.44 1.72
CA ALA A 203 1.96 20.45 2.69
C ALA A 203 3.38 20.67 3.22
N LEU A 204 4.27 21.28 2.43
CA LEU A 204 5.63 21.67 2.86
C LEU A 204 5.62 22.74 3.96
N GLY A 205 4.58 23.56 4.05
CA GLY A 205 4.44 24.62 5.06
C GLY A 205 3.81 24.16 6.39
N GLN A 206 3.50 22.90 6.56
CA GLN A 206 2.88 22.30 7.74
C GLN A 206 3.86 21.44 8.53
#